data_022d17f416ed82801ed4198c341d533a
#
_entry.id   022d17f416ed82801ed4198c341d533a
#
_cell.length_a   1.000
_cell.length_b   1.000
_cell.length_c   1.000
_cell.angle_alpha   90.00
_cell.angle_beta   90.00
_cell.angle_gamma   90.00
#
_symmetry.space_group_name_H-M   'P 1'
#
loop_
_entity.id
_entity.type
_entity.pdbx_description
1 polymer ?
#
loop_
_entity_poly.entity_id
_entity_poly.type
_entity_poly.pdbx_seq_one_letter_code
_entity_poly.pdbx_strand_id
1 'polypeptide(L)'
;MILQNNISVSQALETIVTKMRSYFASCGKTKAVLGLSGGIDSALVAAIAAEALGKENVHGILMPSDFSTSHSVSDSIELAVNLDISYEIIPIGEIYQLYMKSLKNMFEDGVWSVAQENLQARIRGMILMAYSNRRDALVLNTSNKSELFTGYGTLYGDLCGAMMVIADLYKLQVYEMSRFINEKAGKELIPQSIIDKAPSAELRPGQKDSDSLPVYEQLDPVLHALHEEGRTAEDVIAGGAPKELVERVLRLKKGSAFKVMQIPPVIVVGEKPIVPDFKCI
;
A
#
# COMPACT_ATOMS: atom_id res chain seq x y z
N MET A 1 -14.41 5.25 15.51
CA MET A 1 -13.51 4.92 16.66
C MET A 1 -12.12 4.98 16.08
N ILE A 2 -11.43 6.08 16.33
CA ILE A 2 -10.06 6.35 15.86
C ILE A 2 -9.17 5.32 16.53
N LEU A 3 -8.41 4.57 15.76
CA LEU A 3 -7.36 3.72 16.30
C LEU A 3 -6.31 4.66 16.92
N GLN A 4 -6.39 4.85 18.21
CA GLN A 4 -5.53 5.76 18.95
C GLN A 4 -4.13 5.15 19.06
N ASN A 5 -3.27 5.53 18.15
CA ASN A 5 -1.90 5.85 18.55
C ASN A 5 -2.03 7.21 19.28
N ASN A 6 -1.33 7.46 20.37
CA ASN A 6 -1.36 8.73 21.12
C ASN A 6 -0.93 9.96 20.28
N ILE A 7 -0.96 9.86 18.95
CA ILE A 7 -0.49 10.82 17.95
C ILE A 7 -1.68 11.25 17.10
N SER A 8 -1.87 12.55 16.94
CA SER A 8 -2.90 13.09 16.03
C SER A 8 -2.54 12.82 14.56
N VAL A 9 -3.55 12.78 13.67
CA VAL A 9 -3.35 12.63 12.21
C VAL A 9 -2.38 13.68 11.66
N SER A 10 -2.46 14.91 12.16
CA SER A 10 -1.55 16.00 11.78
C SER A 10 -0.10 15.70 12.16
N GLN A 11 0.14 15.23 13.40
CA GLN A 11 1.48 14.85 13.86
C GLN A 11 2.03 13.63 13.11
N ALA A 12 1.17 12.66 12.81
CA ALA A 12 1.54 11.49 12.02
C ALA A 12 2.00 11.90 10.61
N LEU A 13 1.23 12.76 9.94
CA LEU A 13 1.58 13.29 8.63
C LEU A 13 2.92 14.07 8.66
N GLU A 14 3.10 14.96 9.63
CA GLU A 14 4.34 15.73 9.80
C GLU A 14 5.54 14.81 10.03
N THR A 15 5.38 13.77 10.85
CA THR A 15 6.41 12.74 11.11
C THR A 15 6.79 12.03 9.81
N ILE A 16 5.81 11.56 9.02
CA ILE A 16 6.07 10.87 7.76
C ILE A 16 6.79 11.78 6.77
N VAL A 17 6.32 13.01 6.59
CA VAL A 17 6.92 14.00 5.68
C VAL A 17 8.37 14.29 6.08
N THR A 18 8.63 14.51 7.37
CA THR A 18 9.98 14.83 7.89
C THR A 18 10.94 13.65 7.71
N LYS A 19 10.50 12.45 8.06
CA LYS A 19 11.31 11.22 7.93
C LYS A 19 11.58 10.87 6.47
N MET A 20 10.62 11.07 5.57
CA MET A 20 10.82 10.90 4.13
C MET A 20 11.89 11.86 3.60
N ARG A 21 11.83 13.15 3.93
CA ARG A 21 12.86 14.15 3.56
C ARG A 21 14.25 13.74 4.04
N SER A 22 14.35 13.35 5.30
CA SER A 22 15.61 12.92 5.91
C SER A 22 16.19 11.68 5.22
N TYR A 23 15.36 10.69 4.90
CA TYR A 23 15.78 9.48 4.21
C TYR A 23 16.29 9.78 2.79
N PHE A 24 15.57 10.59 2.02
CA PHE A 24 15.99 11.00 0.68
C PHE A 24 17.33 11.77 0.72
N ALA A 25 17.48 12.69 1.67
CA ALA A 25 18.73 13.42 1.87
C ALA A 25 19.88 12.47 2.22
N SER A 26 19.66 11.49 3.11
CA SER A 26 20.68 10.51 3.50
C SER A 26 21.13 9.62 2.34
N CYS A 27 20.22 9.33 1.41
CA CYS A 27 20.49 8.55 0.19
C CYS A 27 21.11 9.41 -0.94
N GLY A 28 21.21 10.73 -0.78
CA GLY A 28 21.61 11.64 -1.87
C GLY A 28 20.65 11.64 -3.05
N LYS A 29 19.35 11.38 -2.81
CA LYS A 29 18.31 11.30 -3.84
C LYS A 29 17.27 12.40 -3.65
N THR A 30 16.69 12.82 -4.77
CA THR A 30 15.65 13.86 -4.78
C THR A 30 14.35 13.42 -5.43
N LYS A 31 14.39 12.37 -6.27
CA LYS A 31 13.27 11.94 -7.11
C LYS A 31 12.63 10.67 -6.57
N ALA A 32 11.31 10.65 -6.57
CA ALA A 32 10.48 9.50 -6.22
C ALA A 32 9.68 9.00 -7.42
N VAL A 33 9.45 7.68 -7.45
CA VAL A 33 8.51 7.04 -8.37
C VAL A 33 7.61 6.08 -7.61
N LEU A 34 6.33 6.01 -7.99
CA LEU A 34 5.37 5.07 -7.41
C LEU A 34 4.34 4.62 -8.43
N GLY A 35 3.74 3.46 -8.19
CA GLY A 35 2.60 2.99 -8.95
C GLY A 35 1.32 3.70 -8.51
N LEU A 36 0.58 4.28 -9.46
CA LEU A 36 -0.76 4.82 -9.22
C LEU A 36 -1.79 3.78 -9.65
N SER A 37 -2.48 3.19 -8.68
CA SER A 37 -3.42 2.09 -8.90
C SER A 37 -4.90 2.54 -8.96
N GLY A 38 -5.18 3.81 -8.65
CA GLY A 38 -6.55 4.30 -8.42
C GLY A 38 -7.13 3.85 -7.08
N GLY A 39 -6.30 3.31 -6.17
CA GLY A 39 -6.65 2.98 -4.80
C GLY A 39 -6.12 4.00 -3.80
N ILE A 40 -6.76 4.04 -2.61
CA ILE A 40 -6.51 5.04 -1.55
C ILE A 40 -5.06 5.04 -1.07
N ASP A 41 -4.40 3.88 -0.98
CA ASP A 41 -3.04 3.75 -0.45
C ASP A 41 -2.03 4.46 -1.37
N SER A 42 -2.08 4.18 -2.68
CA SER A 42 -1.22 4.85 -3.66
C SER A 42 -1.51 6.34 -3.75
N ALA A 43 -2.77 6.74 -3.60
CA ALA A 43 -3.18 8.14 -3.60
C ALA A 43 -2.62 8.90 -2.39
N LEU A 44 -2.71 8.31 -1.21
CA LEU A 44 -2.15 8.89 0.01
C LEU A 44 -0.63 9.03 -0.10
N VAL A 45 0.08 7.99 -0.56
CA VAL A 45 1.54 8.04 -0.72
C VAL A 45 1.96 9.10 -1.73
N ALA A 46 1.23 9.24 -2.86
CA ALA A 46 1.50 10.28 -3.85
C ALA A 46 1.34 11.70 -3.25
N ALA A 47 0.27 11.93 -2.48
CA ALA A 47 0.03 13.22 -1.82
C ALA A 47 1.12 13.55 -0.78
N ILE A 48 1.49 12.58 0.05
CA ILE A 48 2.58 12.73 1.03
C ILE A 48 3.91 13.00 0.32
N ALA A 49 4.22 12.28 -0.76
CA ALA A 49 5.46 12.47 -1.51
C ALA A 49 5.53 13.85 -2.16
N ALA A 50 4.44 14.35 -2.73
CA ALA A 50 4.37 15.70 -3.29
C ALA A 50 4.57 16.78 -2.21
N GLU A 51 4.02 16.61 -1.00
CA GLU A 51 4.25 17.52 0.14
C GLU A 51 5.70 17.43 0.65
N ALA A 52 6.28 16.22 0.69
CA ALA A 52 7.62 16.02 1.24
C ALA A 52 8.74 16.47 0.31
N LEU A 53 8.65 16.16 -0.98
CA LEU A 53 9.76 16.28 -1.92
C LEU A 53 9.57 17.41 -2.96
N GLY A 54 8.35 17.97 -3.05
CA GLY A 54 7.95 18.84 -4.15
C GLY A 54 7.39 18.03 -5.32
N LYS A 55 6.30 18.53 -5.91
CA LYS A 55 5.55 17.88 -6.99
C LYS A 55 6.39 17.53 -8.21
N GLU A 56 7.38 18.38 -8.53
CA GLU A 56 8.32 18.22 -9.64
C GLU A 56 9.27 17.03 -9.47
N ASN A 57 9.40 16.53 -8.25
CA ASN A 57 10.26 15.39 -7.90
C ASN A 57 9.51 14.06 -7.76
N VAL A 58 8.20 14.06 -8.01
CA VAL A 58 7.36 12.85 -7.89
C VAL A 58 6.84 12.44 -9.26
N HIS A 59 6.98 11.16 -9.60
CA HIS A 59 6.48 10.60 -10.84
C HIS A 59 5.58 9.39 -10.58
N GLY A 60 4.36 9.42 -11.13
CA GLY A 60 3.38 8.34 -11.05
C GLY A 60 3.44 7.44 -12.28
N ILE A 61 3.40 6.12 -12.11
CA ILE A 61 3.25 5.19 -13.22
C ILE A 61 1.94 4.43 -13.07
N LEU A 62 1.04 4.60 -14.04
CA LEU A 62 -0.20 3.83 -14.14
C LEU A 62 0.09 2.57 -14.95
N MET A 63 -0.17 1.40 -14.37
CA MET A 63 0.15 0.11 -14.99
C MET A 63 -1.11 -0.78 -15.09
N PRO A 64 -2.10 -0.36 -15.92
CA PRO A 64 -3.33 -1.12 -16.05
C PRO A 64 -3.10 -2.50 -16.68
N SER A 65 -3.93 -3.47 -16.26
CA SER A 65 -4.07 -4.79 -16.87
C SER A 65 -5.48 -4.94 -17.43
N ASP A 66 -5.79 -6.09 -18.03
CA ASP A 66 -7.13 -6.43 -18.51
C ASP A 66 -8.19 -6.49 -17.38
N PHE A 67 -7.73 -6.52 -16.12
CA PHE A 67 -8.58 -6.55 -14.94
C PHE A 67 -8.75 -5.18 -14.27
N SER A 68 -7.99 -4.18 -14.71
CA SER A 68 -8.08 -2.81 -14.20
C SER A 68 -9.34 -2.14 -14.73
N THR A 69 -10.10 -1.48 -13.85
CA THR A 69 -11.28 -0.74 -14.27
C THR A 69 -10.90 0.58 -14.94
N SER A 70 -11.74 1.06 -15.86
CA SER A 70 -11.56 2.40 -16.44
C SER A 70 -11.59 3.50 -15.39
N HIS A 71 -12.39 3.32 -14.33
CA HIS A 71 -12.44 4.24 -13.19
C HIS A 71 -11.12 4.33 -12.44
N SER A 72 -10.40 3.21 -12.23
CA SER A 72 -9.10 3.25 -11.58
C SER A 72 -8.07 4.04 -12.36
N VAL A 73 -8.13 3.95 -13.69
CA VAL A 73 -7.24 4.73 -14.57
C VAL A 73 -7.61 6.22 -14.54
N SER A 74 -8.91 6.56 -14.70
CA SER A 74 -9.36 7.96 -14.64
C SER A 74 -9.07 8.60 -13.28
N ASP A 75 -9.33 7.90 -12.18
CA ASP A 75 -9.06 8.36 -10.82
C ASP A 75 -7.56 8.61 -10.58
N SER A 76 -6.70 7.72 -11.10
CA SER A 76 -5.25 7.92 -11.03
C SER A 76 -4.76 9.13 -11.81
N ILE A 77 -5.34 9.40 -12.98
CA ILE A 77 -5.04 10.58 -13.80
C ILE A 77 -5.49 11.84 -13.06
N GLU A 78 -6.73 11.85 -12.57
CA GLU A 78 -7.28 12.97 -11.83
C GLU A 78 -6.42 13.30 -10.59
N LEU A 79 -6.03 12.27 -9.82
CA LEU A 79 -5.12 12.42 -8.69
C LEU A 79 -3.79 13.09 -9.11
N ALA A 80 -3.16 12.59 -10.19
CA ALA A 80 -1.89 13.13 -10.66
C ALA A 80 -2.02 14.61 -11.10
N VAL A 81 -3.13 14.96 -11.75
CA VAL A 81 -3.47 16.34 -12.14
C VAL A 81 -3.70 17.22 -10.91
N ASN A 82 -4.48 16.75 -9.93
CA ASN A 82 -4.77 17.50 -8.71
C ASN A 82 -3.53 17.78 -7.87
N LEU A 83 -2.57 16.85 -7.85
CA LEU A 83 -1.28 16.97 -7.18
C LEU A 83 -0.23 17.71 -8.03
N ASP A 84 -0.52 17.97 -9.31
CA ASP A 84 0.40 18.56 -10.30
C ASP A 84 1.73 17.78 -10.39
N ILE A 85 1.66 16.45 -10.32
CA ILE A 85 2.80 15.53 -10.49
C ILE A 85 2.83 14.99 -11.91
N SER A 86 4.04 14.68 -12.40
CA SER A 86 4.19 14.01 -13.70
C SER A 86 3.74 12.55 -13.65
N TYR A 87 3.19 12.03 -14.75
CA TYR A 87 2.81 10.63 -14.83
C TYR A 87 2.96 10.06 -16.25
N GLU A 88 3.02 8.73 -16.32
CA GLU A 88 2.93 7.97 -17.58
C GLU A 88 2.06 6.72 -17.42
N ILE A 89 1.56 6.21 -18.54
CA ILE A 89 0.72 5.00 -18.55
C ILE A 89 1.49 3.90 -19.29
N ILE A 90 1.76 2.80 -18.59
CA ILE A 90 2.46 1.62 -19.12
C ILE A 90 1.57 0.39 -18.91
N PRO A 91 0.69 0.03 -19.86
CA PRO A 91 -0.15 -1.16 -19.75
C PRO A 91 0.70 -2.43 -19.66
N ILE A 92 0.31 -3.35 -18.74
CA ILE A 92 1.07 -4.59 -18.54
C ILE A 92 0.51 -5.80 -19.30
N GLY A 93 -0.61 -5.64 -20.00
CA GLY A 93 -1.33 -6.75 -20.64
C GLY A 93 -0.46 -7.59 -21.56
N GLU A 94 0.25 -6.98 -22.51
CA GLU A 94 1.13 -7.70 -23.45
C GLU A 94 2.28 -8.42 -22.72
N ILE A 95 2.90 -7.76 -21.75
CA ILE A 95 3.98 -8.36 -20.94
C ILE A 95 3.43 -9.57 -20.18
N TYR A 96 2.27 -9.43 -19.55
CA TYR A 96 1.62 -10.51 -18.83
C TYR A 96 1.30 -11.70 -19.74
N GLN A 97 0.73 -11.46 -20.93
CA GLN A 97 0.43 -12.52 -21.90
C GLN A 97 1.70 -13.24 -22.38
N LEU A 98 2.81 -12.51 -22.56
CA LEU A 98 4.10 -13.13 -22.91
C LEU A 98 4.60 -14.06 -21.81
N TYR A 99 4.49 -13.67 -20.53
CA TYR A 99 4.82 -14.54 -19.40
C TYR A 99 3.91 -15.77 -19.36
N MET A 100 2.60 -15.60 -19.52
CA MET A 100 1.64 -16.72 -19.52
C MET A 100 1.95 -17.71 -20.64
N LYS A 101 2.30 -17.22 -21.84
CA LYS A 101 2.74 -18.06 -22.96
C LYS A 101 4.03 -18.81 -22.62
N SER A 102 5.02 -18.16 -22.00
CA SER A 102 6.30 -18.77 -21.65
C SER A 102 6.18 -19.79 -20.54
N LEU A 103 5.24 -19.60 -19.62
CA LEU A 103 4.97 -20.46 -18.47
C LEU A 103 3.78 -21.42 -18.69
N LYS A 104 3.35 -21.64 -19.95
CA LYS A 104 2.15 -22.41 -20.28
C LYS A 104 2.08 -23.79 -19.60
N ASN A 105 3.23 -24.48 -19.52
CA ASN A 105 3.27 -25.80 -18.91
C ASN A 105 3.05 -25.79 -17.39
N MET A 106 3.33 -24.64 -16.72
CA MET A 106 3.06 -24.45 -15.29
C MET A 106 1.57 -24.20 -15.03
N PHE A 107 0.83 -23.68 -16.01
CA PHE A 107 -0.59 -23.30 -15.91
C PHE A 107 -1.48 -24.12 -16.86
N GLU A 108 -1.05 -25.34 -17.22
CA GLU A 108 -1.76 -26.20 -18.20
C GLU A 108 -3.11 -26.74 -17.68
N ASP A 109 -3.29 -26.77 -16.35
CA ASP A 109 -4.56 -27.16 -15.71
C ASP A 109 -5.69 -26.14 -15.90
N GLY A 110 -5.36 -24.94 -16.39
CA GLY A 110 -6.31 -23.86 -16.64
C GLY A 110 -6.94 -23.28 -15.36
N VAL A 111 -6.46 -23.66 -14.17
CA VAL A 111 -7.00 -23.19 -12.90
C VAL A 111 -6.38 -21.84 -12.54
N TRP A 112 -7.24 -20.83 -12.34
CA TRP A 112 -6.78 -19.54 -11.85
C TRP A 112 -6.31 -19.63 -10.40
N SER A 113 -5.16 -19.08 -10.10
CA SER A 113 -4.56 -19.13 -8.77
C SER A 113 -3.86 -17.81 -8.42
N VAL A 114 -3.45 -17.67 -7.19
CA VAL A 114 -2.64 -16.53 -6.72
C VAL A 114 -1.31 -16.38 -7.47
N ALA A 115 -0.84 -17.40 -8.18
CA ALA A 115 0.37 -17.31 -8.98
C ALA A 115 0.23 -16.33 -10.16
N GLN A 116 -0.92 -16.36 -10.85
CA GLN A 116 -1.23 -15.43 -11.93
C GLN A 116 -1.43 -14.00 -11.42
N GLU A 117 -2.07 -13.84 -10.26
CA GLU A 117 -2.23 -12.54 -9.59
C GLU A 117 -0.86 -11.96 -9.20
N ASN A 118 -0.02 -12.75 -8.54
CA ASN A 118 1.32 -12.34 -8.12
C ASN A 118 2.26 -12.04 -9.30
N LEU A 119 2.07 -12.68 -10.44
CA LEU A 119 2.84 -12.38 -11.64
C LEU A 119 2.59 -10.94 -12.11
N GLN A 120 1.33 -10.47 -12.11
CA GLN A 120 1.00 -9.10 -12.47
C GLN A 120 1.64 -8.09 -11.50
N ALA A 121 1.60 -8.36 -10.19
CA ALA A 121 2.24 -7.51 -9.19
C ALA A 121 3.76 -7.40 -9.42
N ARG A 122 4.42 -8.53 -9.74
CA ARG A 122 5.87 -8.54 -10.04
C ARG A 122 6.24 -7.81 -11.32
N ILE A 123 5.43 -7.90 -12.38
CA ILE A 123 5.62 -7.12 -13.60
C ILE A 123 5.60 -5.62 -13.28
N ARG A 124 4.65 -5.16 -12.47
CA ARG A 124 4.57 -3.77 -12.01
C ARG A 124 5.81 -3.36 -11.20
N GLY A 125 6.24 -4.20 -10.27
CA GLY A 125 7.46 -3.97 -9.50
C GLY A 125 8.70 -3.82 -10.38
N MET A 126 8.85 -4.67 -11.40
CA MET A 126 9.97 -4.60 -12.37
C MET A 126 9.96 -3.30 -13.17
N ILE A 127 8.80 -2.82 -13.62
CA ILE A 127 8.67 -1.55 -14.36
C ILE A 127 9.09 -0.39 -13.45
N LEU A 128 8.60 -0.34 -12.20
CA LEU A 128 8.99 0.68 -11.24
C LEU A 128 10.48 0.68 -10.96
N MET A 129 11.11 -0.48 -10.80
CA MET A 129 12.55 -0.60 -10.57
C MET A 129 13.37 -0.22 -11.81
N ALA A 130 12.90 -0.54 -13.01
CA ALA A 130 13.55 -0.11 -14.25
C ALA A 130 13.52 1.42 -14.39
N TYR A 131 12.39 2.06 -14.10
CA TYR A 131 12.27 3.51 -14.06
C TYR A 131 13.20 4.13 -13.01
N SER A 132 13.19 3.59 -11.80
CA SER A 132 14.05 4.01 -10.69
C SER A 132 15.52 4.07 -11.12
N ASN A 133 16.03 3.00 -11.70
CA ASN A 133 17.41 2.94 -12.18
C ASN A 133 17.68 3.93 -13.32
N ARG A 134 16.73 4.08 -14.25
CA ARG A 134 16.91 4.97 -15.41
C ARG A 134 16.86 6.44 -15.09
N ARG A 135 16.07 6.83 -14.06
CA ARG A 135 15.80 8.22 -13.70
C ARG A 135 16.47 8.66 -12.40
N ASP A 136 17.24 7.79 -11.79
CA ASP A 136 17.88 8.03 -10.48
C ASP A 136 16.85 8.41 -9.40
N ALA A 137 15.74 7.67 -9.34
CA ALA A 137 14.63 7.89 -8.43
C ALA A 137 14.50 6.74 -7.42
N LEU A 138 13.93 6.99 -6.25
CA LEU A 138 13.57 5.95 -5.28
C LEU A 138 12.13 5.49 -5.50
N VAL A 139 11.91 4.18 -5.49
CA VAL A 139 10.55 3.60 -5.53
C VAL A 139 9.90 3.72 -4.16
N LEU A 140 8.73 4.36 -4.09
CA LEU A 140 7.91 4.41 -2.88
C LEU A 140 6.94 3.23 -2.86
N ASN A 141 6.97 2.50 -1.76
CA ASN A 141 6.01 1.43 -1.50
C ASN A 141 4.73 2.00 -0.88
N THR A 142 3.59 1.42 -1.24
CA THR A 142 2.26 1.91 -0.89
C THR A 142 1.47 0.98 0.03
N SER A 143 2.09 -0.10 0.54
CA SER A 143 1.40 -1.03 1.44
C SER A 143 1.24 -0.44 2.84
N ASN A 144 0.09 -0.73 3.46
CA ASN A 144 -0.26 -0.28 4.80
C ASN A 144 -0.05 -1.38 5.86
N LYS A 145 -0.19 -1.03 7.15
CA LYS A 145 0.05 -1.93 8.29
C LYS A 145 -0.90 -3.14 8.30
N SER A 146 -2.17 -2.94 7.95
CA SER A 146 -3.18 -4.00 7.92
C SER A 146 -2.86 -5.06 6.88
N GLU A 147 -2.42 -4.64 5.68
CA GLU A 147 -1.98 -5.52 4.61
C GLU A 147 -0.73 -6.31 5.00
N LEU A 148 0.24 -5.66 5.63
CA LEU A 148 1.46 -6.32 6.08
C LEU A 148 1.20 -7.38 7.16
N PHE A 149 0.33 -7.10 8.13
CA PHE A 149 -0.04 -8.06 9.17
C PHE A 149 -0.75 -9.28 8.63
N THR A 150 -1.55 -9.11 7.59
CA THR A 150 -2.32 -10.20 6.98
C THR A 150 -1.56 -10.89 5.84
N GLY A 151 -0.42 -10.33 5.42
CA GLY A 151 0.35 -10.82 4.28
C GLY A 151 -0.32 -10.56 2.93
N TYR A 152 -1.23 -9.60 2.89
CA TYR A 152 -1.90 -9.18 1.66
C TYR A 152 -0.97 -8.28 0.84
N GLY A 153 -0.07 -8.92 0.14
CA GLY A 153 0.98 -8.29 -0.68
C GLY A 153 1.94 -9.34 -1.24
N THR A 154 2.54 -9.04 -2.37
CA THR A 154 3.39 -9.92 -3.16
C THR A 154 4.86 -9.54 -3.00
N LEU A 155 5.67 -10.46 -2.44
CA LEU A 155 7.12 -10.27 -2.42
C LEU A 155 7.68 -10.06 -3.82
N TYR A 156 8.58 -9.06 -3.93
CA TYR A 156 9.21 -8.64 -5.20
C TYR A 156 8.22 -8.09 -6.23
N GLY A 157 6.96 -7.83 -5.82
CA GLY A 157 5.93 -7.16 -6.59
C GLY A 157 5.53 -5.85 -5.90
N ASP A 158 4.32 -5.76 -5.40
CA ASP A 158 3.81 -4.60 -4.68
C ASP A 158 4.46 -4.36 -3.30
N LEU A 159 5.20 -5.35 -2.75
CA LEU A 159 6.04 -5.17 -1.56
C LEU A 159 7.47 -4.68 -1.88
N CYS A 160 7.82 -4.36 -3.14
CA CYS A 160 9.14 -3.80 -3.48
C CYS A 160 9.20 -2.29 -3.21
N GLY A 161 10.41 -1.76 -3.19
CA GLY A 161 10.67 -0.33 -3.06
C GLY A 161 11.92 0.00 -2.27
N ALA A 162 12.20 1.29 -2.10
CA ALA A 162 13.29 1.80 -1.29
C ALA A 162 12.85 2.12 0.14
N MET A 163 11.57 2.47 0.32
CA MET A 163 10.96 2.71 1.63
C MET A 163 9.46 2.46 1.59
N MET A 164 8.90 2.11 2.73
CA MET A 164 7.46 1.95 2.94
C MET A 164 6.91 3.18 3.68
N VAL A 165 6.09 3.96 2.97
CA VAL A 165 5.66 5.29 3.46
C VAL A 165 4.58 5.20 4.53
N ILE A 166 3.61 4.30 4.34
CA ILE A 166 2.40 4.17 5.16
C ILE A 166 2.29 2.80 5.87
N ALA A 167 3.39 2.05 5.91
CA ALA A 167 3.41 0.71 6.47
C ALA A 167 3.18 0.65 8.00
N ASP A 168 3.22 1.78 8.68
CA ASP A 168 2.89 1.91 10.11
C ASP A 168 1.50 2.51 10.35
N LEU A 169 0.71 2.72 9.29
CA LEU A 169 -0.69 3.15 9.35
C LEU A 169 -1.63 1.97 9.07
N TYR A 170 -2.63 1.76 9.91
CA TYR A 170 -3.73 0.86 9.63
C TYR A 170 -4.62 1.42 8.50
N LYS A 171 -5.37 0.55 7.82
CA LYS A 171 -6.22 0.97 6.68
C LYS A 171 -7.21 2.09 7.04
N LEU A 172 -7.82 2.03 8.21
CA LEU A 172 -8.73 3.08 8.67
C LEU A 172 -8.01 4.41 8.90
N GLN A 173 -6.74 4.39 9.34
CA GLN A 173 -5.90 5.59 9.45
C GLN A 173 -5.49 6.14 8.08
N VAL A 174 -5.30 5.29 7.07
CA VAL A 174 -5.08 5.72 5.68
C VAL A 174 -6.26 6.54 5.17
N TYR A 175 -7.49 6.09 5.41
CA TYR A 175 -8.69 6.85 5.06
C TYR A 175 -8.80 8.18 5.83
N GLU A 176 -8.51 8.16 7.11
CA GLU A 176 -8.53 9.35 7.97
C GLU A 176 -7.51 10.39 7.49
N MET A 177 -6.28 9.98 7.22
CA MET A 177 -5.21 10.85 6.75
C MET A 177 -5.50 11.42 5.36
N SER A 178 -6.10 10.63 4.47
CA SER A 178 -6.50 11.09 3.13
C SER A 178 -7.55 12.20 3.19
N ARG A 179 -8.56 12.05 4.06
CA ARG A 179 -9.56 13.11 4.30
C ARG A 179 -8.92 14.35 4.93
N PHE A 180 -8.04 14.16 5.90
CA PHE A 180 -7.31 15.25 6.56
C PHE A 180 -6.46 16.06 5.57
N ILE A 181 -5.79 15.42 4.61
CA ILE A 181 -5.01 16.11 3.56
C ILE A 181 -5.92 16.99 2.70
N ASN A 182 -7.09 16.52 2.29
CA ASN A 182 -8.05 17.31 1.54
C ASN A 182 -8.59 18.50 2.35
N GLU A 183 -8.94 18.26 3.62
CA GLU A 183 -9.38 19.32 4.54
C GLU A 183 -8.31 20.39 4.74
N LYS A 184 -7.07 19.98 5.04
CA LYS A 184 -5.91 20.88 5.18
C LYS A 184 -5.65 21.72 3.92
N ALA A 185 -5.82 21.11 2.75
CA ALA A 185 -5.64 21.79 1.46
C ALA A 185 -6.82 22.71 1.07
N GLY A 186 -7.97 22.56 1.69
CA GLY A 186 -9.22 23.26 1.32
C GLY A 186 -9.75 22.90 -0.07
N LYS A 187 -9.30 21.76 -0.63
CA LYS A 187 -9.71 21.23 -1.94
C LYS A 187 -9.47 19.73 -2.03
N GLU A 188 -10.11 19.07 -2.98
CA GLU A 188 -9.87 17.66 -3.28
C GLU A 188 -8.52 17.45 -3.98
N LEU A 189 -7.45 17.20 -3.19
CA LEU A 189 -6.19 16.70 -3.73
C LEU A 189 -6.30 15.22 -4.08
N ILE A 190 -6.87 14.43 -3.16
CA ILE A 190 -7.22 13.03 -3.38
C ILE A 190 -8.70 12.99 -3.78
N PRO A 191 -9.04 12.56 -5.01
CA PRO A 191 -10.42 12.50 -5.48
C PRO A 191 -11.36 11.75 -4.53
N GLN A 192 -12.56 12.26 -4.32
CA GLN A 192 -13.56 11.63 -3.45
C GLN A 192 -13.91 10.22 -3.94
N SER A 193 -13.92 10.00 -5.26
CA SER A 193 -14.12 8.68 -5.88
C SER A 193 -13.13 7.63 -5.37
N ILE A 194 -11.86 8.00 -5.15
CA ILE A 194 -10.83 7.12 -4.59
C ILE A 194 -11.12 6.81 -3.12
N ILE A 195 -11.58 7.81 -2.36
CA ILE A 195 -11.89 7.65 -0.93
C ILE A 195 -13.12 6.74 -0.73
N ASP A 196 -14.13 6.85 -1.61
CA ASP A 196 -15.39 6.09 -1.51
C ASP A 196 -15.30 4.71 -2.14
N LYS A 197 -14.29 4.46 -2.96
CA LYS A 197 -14.09 3.19 -3.65
C LYS A 197 -13.80 2.06 -2.67
N ALA A 198 -14.48 0.93 -2.84
CA ALA A 198 -14.18 -0.29 -2.09
C ALA A 198 -12.74 -0.78 -2.40
N PRO A 199 -11.95 -1.15 -1.38
CA PRO A 199 -10.59 -1.63 -1.57
C PRO A 199 -10.53 -2.88 -2.46
N SER A 200 -9.62 -2.87 -3.44
CA SER A 200 -9.40 -3.98 -4.37
C SER A 200 -7.99 -3.92 -4.97
N ALA A 201 -7.36 -5.09 -5.11
CA ALA A 201 -6.09 -5.23 -5.81
C ALA A 201 -6.24 -5.28 -7.35
N GLU A 202 -7.44 -5.46 -7.89
CA GLU A 202 -7.76 -5.54 -9.34
C GLU A 202 -6.83 -6.50 -10.13
N LEU A 203 -6.55 -7.68 -9.57
CA LEU A 203 -5.70 -8.71 -10.19
C LEU A 203 -6.50 -9.83 -10.87
N ARG A 204 -7.84 -9.85 -10.65
CA ARG A 204 -8.82 -10.74 -11.27
C ARG A 204 -10.18 -10.04 -11.39
N PRO A 205 -11.11 -10.57 -12.22
CA PRO A 205 -12.41 -9.94 -12.44
C PRO A 205 -13.19 -9.76 -11.13
N GLY A 206 -13.67 -8.53 -10.86
CA GLY A 206 -14.56 -8.23 -9.73
C GLY A 206 -13.97 -8.43 -8.34
N GLN A 207 -12.65 -8.53 -8.22
CA GLN A 207 -11.95 -8.74 -6.96
C GLN A 207 -12.26 -7.63 -5.95
N LYS A 208 -12.42 -8.03 -4.68
CA LYS A 208 -12.46 -7.13 -3.51
C LYS A 208 -11.53 -7.67 -2.43
N ASP A 209 -10.94 -6.79 -1.63
CA ASP A 209 -10.09 -7.22 -0.51
C ASP A 209 -10.88 -8.10 0.47
N SER A 210 -12.18 -7.81 0.65
CA SER A 210 -13.08 -8.60 1.49
C SER A 210 -13.29 -10.07 1.04
N ASP A 211 -12.90 -10.44 -0.18
CA ASP A 211 -12.89 -11.83 -0.63
C ASP A 211 -11.83 -12.65 0.13
N SER A 212 -10.75 -12.03 0.54
CA SER A 212 -9.58 -12.66 1.17
C SER A 212 -9.39 -12.24 2.62
N LEU A 213 -9.75 -11.02 2.97
CA LEU A 213 -9.58 -10.41 4.30
C LEU A 213 -10.93 -10.22 5.01
N PRO A 214 -10.95 -10.11 6.34
CA PRO A 214 -12.06 -9.48 7.04
C PRO A 214 -12.20 -8.02 6.60
N VAL A 215 -13.39 -7.44 6.69
CA VAL A 215 -13.57 -5.99 6.44
C VAL A 215 -12.71 -5.18 7.42
N TYR A 216 -12.13 -4.08 6.95
CA TYR A 216 -11.13 -3.34 7.72
C TYR A 216 -11.67 -2.75 9.03
N GLU A 217 -12.97 -2.43 9.07
CA GLU A 217 -13.66 -1.96 10.28
C GLU A 217 -13.65 -2.99 11.42
N GLN A 218 -13.52 -4.28 11.08
CA GLN A 218 -13.39 -5.38 12.04
C GLN A 218 -11.94 -5.82 12.22
N LEU A 219 -11.16 -5.80 11.14
CA LEU A 219 -9.78 -6.26 11.11
C LEU A 219 -8.87 -5.36 11.95
N ASP A 220 -8.89 -4.05 11.68
CA ASP A 220 -7.95 -3.10 12.27
C ASP A 220 -8.08 -2.99 13.81
N PRO A 221 -9.29 -2.95 14.41
CA PRO A 221 -9.42 -2.99 15.87
C PRO A 221 -8.83 -4.25 16.51
N VAL A 222 -8.98 -5.42 15.87
CA VAL A 222 -8.40 -6.67 16.37
C VAL A 222 -6.88 -6.65 16.26
N LEU A 223 -6.34 -6.20 15.13
CA LEU A 223 -4.89 -6.05 14.94
C LEU A 223 -4.29 -5.08 15.96
N HIS A 224 -4.95 -3.95 16.17
CA HIS A 224 -4.52 -2.94 17.14
C HIS A 224 -4.49 -3.49 18.57
N ALA A 225 -5.57 -4.15 19.01
CA ALA A 225 -5.63 -4.74 20.36
C ALA A 225 -4.54 -5.79 20.57
N LEU A 226 -4.27 -6.65 19.57
CA LEU A 226 -3.25 -7.70 19.66
C LEU A 226 -1.81 -7.15 19.57
N HIS A 227 -1.57 -6.09 18.80
CA HIS A 227 -0.23 -5.60 18.52
C HIS A 227 0.13 -4.37 19.37
N GLU A 228 -0.67 -3.31 19.30
CA GLU A 228 -0.36 -2.06 19.99
C GLU A 228 -0.64 -2.15 21.49
N GLU A 229 -1.78 -2.75 21.88
CA GLU A 229 -2.14 -2.90 23.28
C GLU A 229 -1.47 -4.13 23.91
N GLY A 230 -0.98 -5.09 23.11
CA GLY A 230 -0.36 -6.33 23.60
C GLY A 230 -1.33 -7.28 24.29
N ARG A 231 -2.64 -7.18 23.99
CA ARG A 231 -3.67 -8.05 24.58
C ARG A 231 -3.54 -9.48 24.05
N THR A 232 -3.92 -10.43 24.90
CA THR A 232 -4.02 -11.84 24.47
C THR A 232 -5.25 -12.05 23.57
N ALA A 233 -5.27 -13.15 22.81
CA ALA A 233 -6.44 -13.52 22.01
C ALA A 233 -7.69 -13.67 22.90
N GLU A 234 -7.53 -14.27 24.06
CA GLU A 234 -8.59 -14.48 25.07
C GLU A 234 -9.15 -13.14 25.55
N ASP A 235 -8.29 -12.15 25.83
CA ASP A 235 -8.73 -10.81 26.24
C ASP A 235 -9.49 -10.07 25.14
N VAL A 236 -9.05 -10.21 23.89
CA VAL A 236 -9.71 -9.58 22.74
C VAL A 236 -11.10 -10.20 22.49
N ILE A 237 -11.22 -11.54 22.63
CA ILE A 237 -12.49 -12.25 22.55
C ILE A 237 -13.42 -11.89 23.71
N ALA A 238 -12.90 -11.86 24.94
CA ALA A 238 -13.66 -11.46 26.12
C ALA A 238 -14.12 -9.98 26.03
N GLY A 239 -13.39 -9.14 25.30
CA GLY A 239 -13.75 -7.77 24.96
C GLY A 239 -14.84 -7.63 23.89
N GLY A 240 -15.36 -8.76 23.37
CA GLY A 240 -16.50 -8.79 22.44
C GLY A 240 -16.14 -9.01 20.96
N ALA A 241 -14.86 -9.21 20.62
CA ALA A 241 -14.48 -9.57 19.26
C ALA A 241 -14.91 -11.03 18.94
N PRO A 242 -15.47 -11.32 17.74
CA PRO A 242 -15.82 -12.69 17.37
C PRO A 242 -14.59 -13.62 17.39
N LYS A 243 -14.71 -14.78 18.03
CA LYS A 243 -13.62 -15.75 18.17
C LYS A 243 -13.03 -16.15 16.82
N GLU A 244 -13.89 -16.45 15.85
CA GLU A 244 -13.49 -16.86 14.50
C GLU A 244 -12.68 -15.78 13.78
N LEU A 245 -13.01 -14.50 14.01
CA LEU A 245 -12.27 -13.35 13.49
C LEU A 245 -10.86 -13.28 14.08
N VAL A 246 -10.76 -13.36 15.43
CA VAL A 246 -9.46 -13.30 16.13
C VAL A 246 -8.55 -14.46 15.68
N GLU A 247 -9.09 -15.68 15.64
CA GLU A 247 -8.34 -16.84 15.17
C GLU A 247 -7.90 -16.71 13.70
N ARG A 248 -8.76 -16.16 12.83
CA ARG A 248 -8.42 -15.89 11.43
C ARG A 248 -7.27 -14.88 11.32
N VAL A 249 -7.34 -13.79 12.07
CA VAL A 249 -6.30 -12.74 12.12
C VAL A 249 -4.96 -13.32 12.58
N LEU A 250 -4.96 -14.14 13.64
CA LEU A 250 -3.73 -14.79 14.13
C LEU A 250 -3.12 -15.74 13.10
N ARG A 251 -3.94 -16.52 12.37
CA ARG A 251 -3.47 -17.39 11.28
C ARG A 251 -2.83 -16.57 10.14
N LEU A 252 -3.48 -15.48 9.71
CA LEU A 252 -2.94 -14.59 8.68
C LEU A 252 -1.61 -13.98 9.12
N LYS A 253 -1.55 -13.42 10.34
CA LYS A 253 -0.33 -12.81 10.90
C LYS A 253 0.82 -13.82 10.97
N LYS A 254 0.57 -15.05 11.42
CA LYS A 254 1.59 -16.11 11.46
C LYS A 254 2.06 -16.50 10.06
N GLY A 255 1.14 -16.61 9.10
CA GLY A 255 1.45 -16.98 7.72
C GLY A 255 2.22 -15.90 6.95
N SER A 256 2.14 -14.64 7.36
CA SER A 256 2.79 -13.49 6.71
C SER A 256 4.16 -13.13 7.28
N ALA A 257 4.53 -13.65 8.44
CA ALA A 257 5.74 -13.24 9.17
C ALA A 257 7.03 -13.28 8.32
N PHE A 258 7.16 -14.28 7.44
CA PHE A 258 8.32 -14.38 6.54
C PHE A 258 8.40 -13.25 5.52
N LYS A 259 7.27 -12.63 5.13
CA LYS A 259 7.22 -11.50 4.19
C LYS A 259 7.75 -10.24 4.86
N VAL A 260 7.37 -9.99 6.11
CA VAL A 260 7.79 -8.81 6.89
C VAL A 260 9.32 -8.70 7.00
N MET A 261 10.02 -9.83 7.04
CA MET A 261 11.49 -9.83 7.06
C MET A 261 12.13 -9.40 5.74
N GLN A 262 11.38 -9.36 4.64
CA GLN A 262 11.89 -9.07 3.29
C GLN A 262 11.42 -7.73 2.71
N ILE A 263 10.57 -6.98 3.43
CA ILE A 263 10.09 -5.67 2.97
C ILE A 263 11.17 -4.59 3.13
N PRO A 264 11.03 -3.46 2.40
CA PRO A 264 11.88 -2.27 2.58
C PRO A 264 11.81 -1.68 4.00
N PRO A 265 12.70 -0.73 4.34
CA PRO A 265 12.59 0.07 5.57
C PRO A 265 11.25 0.79 5.68
N VAL A 266 10.73 0.90 6.90
CA VAL A 266 9.41 1.44 7.23
C VAL A 266 9.55 2.79 7.90
N ILE A 267 8.79 3.79 7.47
CA ILE A 267 8.60 5.02 8.24
C ILE A 267 7.72 4.69 9.45
N VAL A 268 8.33 4.76 10.63
CA VAL A 268 7.64 4.50 11.91
C VAL A 268 6.96 5.76 12.42
N VAL A 269 5.70 5.65 12.76
CA VAL A 269 4.87 6.72 13.33
C VAL A 269 4.46 6.38 14.76
N GLY A 270 4.13 5.12 15.01
CA GLY A 270 3.71 4.61 16.33
C GLY A 270 4.87 4.11 17.19
N GLU A 271 4.53 3.62 18.38
CA GLU A 271 5.51 3.09 19.33
C GLU A 271 5.92 1.63 19.02
N LYS A 272 5.05 0.88 18.34
CA LYS A 272 5.27 -0.54 18.05
C LYS A 272 5.29 -0.81 16.54
N PRO A 273 6.46 -0.64 15.89
CA PRO A 273 6.60 -0.93 14.48
C PRO A 273 6.41 -2.43 14.20
N ILE A 274 5.96 -2.74 12.99
CA ILE A 274 5.80 -4.13 12.53
C ILE A 274 7.15 -4.79 12.20
N VAL A 275 8.22 -4.01 12.04
CA VAL A 275 9.56 -4.44 11.64
C VAL A 275 10.57 -4.27 12.75
N PRO A 276 11.71 -5.01 12.71
CA PRO A 276 12.82 -4.80 13.63
C PRO A 276 13.43 -3.40 13.50
N ASP A 277 14.05 -2.89 14.58
CA ASP A 277 14.62 -1.54 14.68
C ASP A 277 15.56 -1.16 13.53
N PHE A 278 16.36 -2.10 13.02
CA PHE A 278 17.27 -1.82 11.89
C PHE A 278 16.56 -1.53 10.55
N LYS A 279 15.25 -1.74 10.48
CA LYS A 279 14.38 -1.37 9.34
C LYS A 279 13.51 -0.14 9.61
N CYS A 280 13.65 0.51 10.76
CA CYS A 280 12.89 1.71 11.09
C CYS A 280 13.58 2.96 10.57
N ILE A 281 12.80 3.85 9.96
CA ILE A 281 13.20 5.19 9.51
C ILE A 281 12.62 6.22 10.49
#